data_44d3dc55529e8cb393f2881492b55529
#
_entry.id   44d3dc55529e8cb393f2881492b55529
#
_cell.length_a   1.000
_cell.length_b   1.000
_cell.length_c   1.000
_cell.angle_alpha   90.00
_cell.angle_beta   90.00
_cell.angle_gamma   90.00
#
_symmetry.space_group_name_H-M   'P 1'
#
loop_
_entity.id
_entity.type
_entity.pdbx_description
1 polymer ?
#
loop_
_entity_poly.entity_id
_entity_poly.type
_entity_poly.pdbx_seq_one_letter_code
_entity_poly.pdbx_strand_id
1 'polypeptide(L)'
;MEKWYEIKKGADFQAIAERFGISPVTARLIRNRGVIGDAAIDKYLNGTCRDLYDPHLLYESEKLVCILSEKIRQGRPIRIIGDYDIDGIQSTYILYCALRRLGADADFVIPDRILDGYGLNEHLVTRASQDGIDTILTCDNGISAIDQIHLAKSMGMTVVVTDHHEVPFTEVDGVRREKVCEADAVANPKQQACHYPFKKLCGAAVAFKLVQVLYEVFGLEVSEADCFIENAGFATVGDVMDLQGENRILVKLGLEMLNRTTNIGMKALILQNKLTMGAIKSHDIGFRIGPCLNASGRLDTARLSLKLLLCESETEAAVLAEEIVELNESRKLLTMHAVEQAKEIAQQEE
;
A
#
# COMPACT_ATOMS: atom_id res chain seq x y z
N MET A 1 32.33 -20.87 0.87
CA MET A 1 31.56 -22.13 1.04
C MET A 1 30.18 -21.74 1.55
N GLU A 2 29.14 -21.92 0.75
CA GLU A 2 27.76 -21.63 1.15
C GLU A 2 27.32 -22.59 2.25
N LYS A 3 26.65 -22.07 3.30
CA LYS A 3 26.07 -22.89 4.37
C LYS A 3 24.58 -22.91 4.20
N TRP A 4 24.01 -24.07 3.99
CA TRP A 4 22.59 -24.29 3.92
C TRP A 4 22.04 -24.66 5.29
N TYR A 5 20.94 -24.01 5.71
CA TYR A 5 20.23 -24.31 6.94
C TYR A 5 18.82 -24.74 6.65
N GLU A 6 18.42 -25.88 7.21
CA GLU A 6 17.03 -26.33 7.15
C GLU A 6 16.24 -25.80 8.36
N ILE A 7 15.13 -25.11 8.10
CA ILE A 7 14.25 -24.66 9.17
C ILE A 7 13.36 -25.84 9.62
N LYS A 8 13.69 -26.43 10.78
CA LYS A 8 12.95 -27.55 11.37
C LYS A 8 12.05 -27.11 12.53
N LYS A 9 10.94 -26.44 12.24
CA LYS A 9 9.91 -26.17 13.26
C LYS A 9 9.03 -27.41 13.40
N GLY A 10 9.10 -28.10 14.57
CA GLY A 10 8.34 -29.31 14.82
C GLY A 10 6.83 -29.07 14.99
N ALA A 11 6.01 -30.00 14.50
CA ALA A 11 4.57 -30.13 14.75
C ALA A 11 4.13 -31.54 14.26
N ASP A 12 2.96 -32.00 14.69
CA ASP A 12 2.31 -33.16 14.08
C ASP A 12 1.64 -32.75 12.76
N PHE A 13 2.40 -32.79 11.68
CA PHE A 13 1.95 -32.35 10.37
C PHE A 13 0.88 -33.25 9.79
N GLN A 14 0.86 -34.54 10.19
CA GLN A 14 -0.15 -35.49 9.72
C GLN A 14 -1.51 -35.16 10.38
N ALA A 15 -1.54 -34.98 11.70
CA ALA A 15 -2.76 -34.60 12.40
C ALA A 15 -3.32 -33.24 11.94
N ILE A 16 -2.44 -32.24 11.69
CA ILE A 16 -2.86 -30.95 11.11
C ILE A 16 -3.44 -31.13 9.70
N ALA A 17 -2.79 -31.95 8.88
CA ALA A 17 -3.24 -32.21 7.50
C ALA A 17 -4.64 -32.85 7.47
N GLU A 18 -4.86 -33.87 8.28
CA GLU A 18 -6.15 -34.56 8.41
C GLU A 18 -7.24 -33.61 8.92
N ARG A 19 -6.94 -32.83 9.96
CA ARG A 19 -7.90 -31.92 10.58
C ARG A 19 -8.38 -30.81 9.64
N PHE A 20 -7.49 -30.23 8.84
CA PHE A 20 -7.79 -29.08 7.97
C PHE A 20 -7.97 -29.45 6.49
N GLY A 21 -7.91 -30.74 6.13
CA GLY A 21 -8.07 -31.20 4.75
C GLY A 21 -6.99 -30.69 3.80
N ILE A 22 -5.74 -30.54 4.30
CA ILE A 22 -4.59 -30.04 3.55
C ILE A 22 -3.49 -31.10 3.47
N SER A 23 -2.47 -30.88 2.64
CA SER A 23 -1.33 -31.79 2.61
C SER A 23 -0.40 -31.59 3.83
N PRO A 24 0.35 -32.63 4.29
CA PRO A 24 1.36 -32.46 5.33
C PRO A 24 2.44 -31.44 4.97
N VAL A 25 2.74 -31.27 3.67
CA VAL A 25 3.67 -30.25 3.17
C VAL A 25 3.11 -28.86 3.41
N THR A 26 1.81 -28.63 3.12
CA THR A 26 1.12 -27.38 3.40
C THR A 26 1.11 -27.08 4.90
N ALA A 27 0.84 -28.07 5.74
CA ALA A 27 0.88 -27.93 7.20
C ALA A 27 2.29 -27.50 7.69
N ARG A 28 3.36 -28.06 7.11
CA ARG A 28 4.74 -27.67 7.38
C ARG A 28 5.02 -26.22 6.96
N LEU A 29 4.56 -25.81 5.77
CA LEU A 29 4.73 -24.43 5.30
C LEU A 29 4.02 -23.42 6.18
N ILE A 30 2.82 -23.72 6.65
CA ILE A 30 2.07 -22.89 7.60
C ILE A 30 2.85 -22.76 8.92
N ARG A 31 3.32 -23.89 9.46
CA ARG A 31 4.12 -23.92 10.68
C ARG A 31 5.43 -23.15 10.57
N ASN A 32 6.11 -23.22 9.42
CA ASN A 32 7.33 -22.48 9.16
C ASN A 32 7.11 -20.95 9.15
N ARG A 33 5.91 -20.50 8.79
CA ARG A 33 5.49 -19.09 8.89
C ARG A 33 5.12 -18.64 10.31
N GLY A 34 5.28 -19.53 11.31
CA GLY A 34 5.00 -19.19 12.70
C GLY A 34 3.52 -19.27 13.09
N VAL A 35 2.65 -19.77 12.21
CA VAL A 35 1.23 -19.99 12.53
C VAL A 35 1.10 -21.26 13.37
N ILE A 36 0.56 -21.12 14.59
CA ILE A 36 0.54 -22.17 15.62
C ILE A 36 -0.85 -22.25 16.24
N GLY A 37 -1.34 -23.47 16.41
CA GLY A 37 -2.64 -23.76 17.01
C GLY A 37 -3.79 -23.70 16.00
N ASP A 38 -4.84 -24.43 16.31
CA ASP A 38 -5.93 -24.69 15.37
C ASP A 38 -6.68 -23.43 14.94
N ALA A 39 -6.98 -22.53 15.87
CA ALA A 39 -7.66 -21.28 15.58
C ALA A 39 -6.84 -20.38 14.63
N ALA A 40 -5.50 -20.33 14.83
CA ALA A 40 -4.62 -19.54 13.96
C ALA A 40 -4.46 -20.18 12.59
N ILE A 41 -4.43 -21.53 12.50
CA ILE A 41 -4.38 -22.25 11.23
C ILE A 41 -5.69 -22.07 10.46
N ASP A 42 -6.82 -22.17 11.14
CA ASP A 42 -8.14 -21.95 10.54
C ASP A 42 -8.25 -20.53 9.98
N LYS A 43 -7.92 -19.52 10.79
CA LYS A 43 -7.89 -18.11 10.34
C LYS A 43 -6.95 -17.91 9.15
N TYR A 44 -5.78 -18.57 9.11
CA TYR A 44 -4.83 -18.49 8.01
C TYR A 44 -5.39 -19.07 6.70
N LEU A 45 -6.13 -20.18 6.79
CA LEU A 45 -6.71 -20.88 5.64
C LEU A 45 -8.05 -20.27 5.20
N ASN A 46 -8.93 -19.98 6.16
CA ASN A 46 -10.34 -19.68 5.94
C ASN A 46 -10.74 -18.25 6.35
N GLY A 47 -9.81 -17.44 6.84
CA GLY A 47 -10.11 -16.09 7.32
C GLY A 47 -10.90 -15.23 6.33
N THR A 48 -11.80 -14.42 6.86
CA THR A 48 -12.75 -13.55 6.17
C THR A 48 -12.62 -12.11 6.63
N CYS A 49 -13.38 -11.17 6.06
CA CYS A 49 -13.40 -9.78 6.52
C CYS A 49 -13.71 -9.64 8.03
N ARG A 50 -14.48 -10.57 8.60
CA ARG A 50 -14.81 -10.56 10.04
C ARG A 50 -13.62 -10.86 10.95
N ASP A 51 -12.56 -11.41 10.39
CA ASP A 51 -11.34 -11.75 11.10
C ASP A 51 -10.30 -10.63 11.03
N LEU A 52 -10.57 -9.56 10.30
CA LEU A 52 -9.75 -8.34 10.30
C LEU A 52 -9.92 -7.63 11.65
N TYR A 53 -8.85 -7.01 12.13
CA TYR A 53 -8.93 -6.23 13.37
C TYR A 53 -9.73 -4.95 13.18
N ASP A 54 -10.34 -4.52 14.27
CA ASP A 54 -11.07 -3.27 14.35
C ASP A 54 -10.18 -2.08 13.95
N PRO A 55 -10.57 -1.27 12.95
CA PRO A 55 -9.79 -0.12 12.49
C PRO A 55 -9.61 0.96 13.55
N HIS A 56 -10.50 1.06 14.55
CA HIS A 56 -10.40 2.00 15.67
C HIS A 56 -9.21 1.72 16.59
N LEU A 57 -8.64 0.51 16.55
CA LEU A 57 -7.43 0.18 17.30
C LEU A 57 -6.16 0.83 16.70
N LEU A 58 -6.23 1.36 15.47
CA LEU A 58 -5.12 2.07 14.86
C LEU A 58 -4.95 3.44 15.54
N TYR A 59 -3.78 3.66 16.13
CA TYR A 59 -3.50 4.86 16.90
C TYR A 59 -3.77 6.14 16.09
N GLU A 60 -4.45 7.09 16.70
CA GLU A 60 -4.91 8.36 16.12
C GLU A 60 -5.85 8.25 14.90
N SER A 61 -6.35 7.06 14.53
CA SER A 61 -7.31 6.93 13.42
C SER A 61 -8.57 7.78 13.64
N GLU A 62 -9.15 7.76 14.83
CA GLU A 62 -10.33 8.56 15.18
C GLU A 62 -10.04 10.06 15.12
N LYS A 63 -8.89 10.50 15.65
CA LYS A 63 -8.46 11.91 15.60
C LYS A 63 -8.29 12.37 14.16
N LEU A 64 -7.63 11.57 13.33
CA LEU A 64 -7.40 11.83 11.92
C LEU A 64 -8.73 11.93 11.16
N VAL A 65 -9.63 10.99 11.39
CA VAL A 65 -10.97 10.99 10.79
C VAL A 65 -11.79 12.18 11.26
N CYS A 66 -11.71 12.58 12.53
CA CYS A 66 -12.37 13.78 13.05
C CYS A 66 -11.91 15.04 12.29
N ILE A 67 -10.60 15.21 12.11
CA ILE A 67 -10.01 16.32 11.34
C ILE A 67 -10.51 16.30 9.89
N LEU A 68 -10.39 15.19 9.19
CA LEU A 68 -10.84 15.08 7.79
C LEU A 68 -12.33 15.33 7.65
N SER A 69 -13.15 14.78 8.57
CA SER A 69 -14.61 14.96 8.55
C SER A 69 -15.02 16.42 8.70
N GLU A 70 -14.33 17.16 9.57
CA GLU A 70 -14.55 18.59 9.73
C GLU A 70 -14.20 19.35 8.45
N LYS A 71 -13.02 19.06 7.85
CA LYS A 71 -12.58 19.69 6.61
C LYS A 71 -13.53 19.41 5.45
N ILE A 72 -13.99 18.17 5.31
CA ILE A 72 -14.98 17.79 4.29
C ILE A 72 -16.29 18.57 4.47
N ARG A 73 -16.84 18.62 5.70
CA ARG A 73 -18.08 19.35 5.98
C ARG A 73 -17.95 20.85 5.75
N GLN A 74 -16.75 21.41 5.91
CA GLN A 74 -16.45 22.83 5.65
C GLN A 74 -16.14 23.12 4.18
N GLY A 75 -16.07 22.10 3.30
CA GLY A 75 -15.67 22.24 1.89
C GLY A 75 -14.23 22.73 1.73
N ARG A 76 -13.34 22.38 2.65
CA ARG A 76 -11.92 22.76 2.57
C ARG A 76 -11.18 21.85 1.60
N PRO A 77 -10.32 22.41 0.73
CA PRO A 77 -9.58 21.60 -0.24
C PRO A 77 -8.53 20.72 0.46
N ILE A 78 -8.54 19.44 0.11
CA ILE A 78 -7.67 18.40 0.64
C ILE A 78 -6.78 17.88 -0.50
N ARG A 79 -5.47 17.87 -0.31
CA ARG A 79 -4.52 17.25 -1.24
C ARG A 79 -3.96 15.98 -0.65
N ILE A 80 -4.16 14.87 -1.37
CA ILE A 80 -3.52 13.60 -1.05
C ILE A 80 -2.12 13.61 -1.69
N ILE A 81 -1.09 13.32 -0.90
CA ILE A 81 0.28 13.15 -1.38
C ILE A 81 0.70 11.71 -1.12
N GLY A 82 0.71 10.92 -2.19
CA GLY A 82 1.10 9.51 -2.17
C GLY A 82 2.59 9.30 -2.39
N ASP A 83 2.99 8.04 -2.58
CA ASP A 83 4.30 7.68 -3.13
C ASP A 83 4.14 7.16 -4.57
N TYR A 84 5.26 7.04 -5.29
CA TYR A 84 5.31 6.70 -6.71
C TYR A 84 5.29 5.19 -6.98
N ASP A 85 5.34 4.35 -5.97
CA ASP A 85 5.30 2.90 -6.13
C ASP A 85 3.87 2.33 -6.06
N ILE A 86 3.79 1.01 -6.17
CA ILE A 86 2.51 0.28 -6.21
C ILE A 86 1.67 0.50 -4.94
N ASP A 87 2.29 0.62 -3.76
CA ASP A 87 1.57 0.82 -2.50
C ASP A 87 1.07 2.26 -2.40
N GLY A 88 1.92 3.24 -2.72
CA GLY A 88 1.53 4.65 -2.77
C GLY A 88 0.43 4.94 -3.80
N ILE A 89 0.51 4.32 -5.00
CA ILE A 89 -0.53 4.43 -6.03
C ILE A 89 -1.87 3.86 -5.53
N GLN A 90 -1.86 2.67 -4.92
CA GLN A 90 -3.08 2.03 -4.43
C GLN A 90 -3.65 2.77 -3.21
N SER A 91 -2.78 3.25 -2.31
CA SER A 91 -3.17 4.07 -1.16
C SER A 91 -3.86 5.36 -1.60
N THR A 92 -3.26 6.05 -2.59
CA THR A 92 -3.82 7.28 -3.17
C THR A 92 -5.17 7.01 -3.82
N TYR A 93 -5.28 5.92 -4.59
CA TYR A 93 -6.54 5.52 -5.21
C TYR A 93 -7.65 5.30 -4.16
N ILE A 94 -7.37 4.53 -3.11
CA ILE A 94 -8.32 4.25 -2.02
C ILE A 94 -8.81 5.55 -1.40
N LEU A 95 -7.90 6.42 -0.95
CA LEU A 95 -8.24 7.66 -0.26
C LEU A 95 -8.96 8.64 -1.18
N TYR A 96 -8.51 8.79 -2.43
CA TYR A 96 -9.15 9.69 -3.38
C TYR A 96 -10.58 9.26 -3.69
N CYS A 97 -10.81 8.00 -4.01
CA CYS A 97 -12.14 7.47 -4.28
C CYS A 97 -13.06 7.62 -3.06
N ALA A 98 -12.55 7.30 -1.86
CA ALA A 98 -13.32 7.42 -0.63
C ALA A 98 -13.70 8.88 -0.31
N LEU A 99 -12.74 9.81 -0.41
CA LEU A 99 -13.00 11.24 -0.17
C LEU A 99 -14.00 11.80 -1.18
N ARG A 100 -13.85 11.44 -2.47
CA ARG A 100 -14.81 11.83 -3.51
C ARG A 100 -16.20 11.26 -3.26
N ARG A 101 -16.31 10.02 -2.79
CA ARG A 101 -17.59 9.40 -2.38
C ARG A 101 -18.30 10.19 -1.28
N LEU A 102 -17.54 10.84 -0.40
CA LEU A 102 -18.04 11.67 0.69
C LEU A 102 -18.28 13.15 0.28
N GLY A 103 -18.08 13.50 -0.98
CA GLY A 103 -18.26 14.86 -1.49
C GLY A 103 -17.13 15.82 -1.11
N ALA A 104 -15.96 15.33 -0.73
CA ALA A 104 -14.80 16.16 -0.45
C ALA A 104 -14.32 16.91 -1.70
N ASP A 105 -13.86 18.15 -1.50
CA ASP A 105 -13.00 18.83 -2.46
C ASP A 105 -11.58 18.29 -2.30
N ALA A 106 -11.26 17.25 -3.08
CA ALA A 106 -10.02 16.52 -2.95
C ALA A 106 -9.33 16.35 -4.30
N ASP A 107 -8.03 16.60 -4.30
CA ASP A 107 -7.11 16.25 -5.40
C ASP A 107 -5.96 15.37 -4.89
N PHE A 108 -5.07 15.00 -5.79
CA PHE A 108 -3.89 14.20 -5.43
C PHE A 108 -2.65 14.64 -6.21
N VAL A 109 -1.50 14.41 -5.59
CA VAL A 109 -0.19 14.52 -6.22
C VAL A 109 0.64 13.29 -5.86
N ILE A 110 1.30 12.73 -6.87
CA ILE A 110 2.33 11.71 -6.68
C ILE A 110 3.66 12.37 -7.06
N PRO A 111 4.67 12.31 -6.18
CA PRO A 111 5.97 12.89 -6.47
C PRO A 111 6.63 12.24 -7.68
N ASP A 112 7.36 13.04 -8.46
CA ASP A 112 8.25 12.52 -9.48
C ASP A 112 9.53 12.01 -8.82
N ARG A 113 9.88 10.74 -9.05
CA ARG A 113 11.02 10.10 -8.42
C ARG A 113 12.36 10.81 -8.67
N ILE A 114 12.52 11.40 -9.85
CA ILE A 114 13.77 12.03 -10.30
C ILE A 114 13.83 13.50 -9.85
N LEU A 115 12.71 14.21 -10.00
CA LEU A 115 12.63 15.65 -9.74
C LEU A 115 12.33 15.97 -8.29
N ASP A 116 11.42 15.20 -7.68
CA ASP A 116 10.89 15.47 -6.33
C ASP A 116 11.49 14.56 -5.26
N GLY A 117 12.02 13.38 -5.64
CA GLY A 117 12.50 12.37 -4.71
C GLY A 117 11.37 11.53 -4.11
N TYR A 118 11.52 11.09 -2.86
CA TYR A 118 10.59 10.21 -2.17
C TYR A 118 9.59 11.01 -1.31
N GLY A 119 8.31 10.75 -1.48
CA GLY A 119 7.24 11.20 -0.60
C GLY A 119 7.08 12.72 -0.52
N LEU A 120 6.67 13.21 0.65
CA LEU A 120 6.44 14.63 0.90
C LEU A 120 7.77 15.41 0.89
N ASN A 121 7.86 16.46 0.08
CA ASN A 121 9.03 17.34 -0.04
C ASN A 121 8.63 18.84 -0.02
N GLU A 122 9.61 19.73 0.11
CA GLU A 122 9.40 21.19 0.23
C GLU A 122 8.70 21.78 -1.00
N HIS A 123 9.02 21.29 -2.20
CA HIS A 123 8.39 21.76 -3.44
C HIS A 123 6.90 21.45 -3.44
N LEU A 124 6.49 20.22 -3.08
CA LEU A 124 5.10 19.82 -3.01
C LEU A 124 4.31 20.58 -1.93
N VAL A 125 4.92 20.82 -0.76
CA VAL A 125 4.35 21.64 0.31
C VAL A 125 4.13 23.08 -0.16
N THR A 126 5.16 23.70 -0.74
CA THR A 126 5.08 25.08 -1.24
C THR A 126 4.00 25.21 -2.33
N ARG A 127 3.95 24.27 -3.24
CA ARG A 127 2.94 24.23 -4.29
C ARG A 127 1.53 24.05 -3.74
N ALA A 128 1.33 23.17 -2.75
CA ALA A 128 0.04 22.99 -2.09
C ALA A 128 -0.45 24.32 -1.47
N SER A 129 0.44 25.05 -0.80
CA SER A 129 0.13 26.36 -0.25
C SER A 129 -0.23 27.39 -1.33
N GLN A 130 0.51 27.43 -2.43
CA GLN A 130 0.24 28.33 -3.57
C GLN A 130 -1.10 28.01 -4.26
N ASP A 131 -1.46 26.73 -4.34
CA ASP A 131 -2.72 26.26 -4.89
C ASP A 131 -3.92 26.46 -3.93
N GLY A 132 -3.69 26.99 -2.72
CA GLY A 132 -4.73 27.26 -1.73
C GLY A 132 -5.24 26.03 -0.99
N ILE A 133 -4.44 24.96 -0.95
CA ILE A 133 -4.80 23.71 -0.23
C ILE A 133 -4.81 23.99 1.28
N ASP A 134 -5.89 23.62 1.93
CA ASP A 134 -6.03 23.73 3.39
C ASP A 134 -5.41 22.54 4.13
N THR A 135 -5.56 21.34 3.58
CA THR A 135 -5.16 20.11 4.26
C THR A 135 -4.32 19.22 3.36
N ILE A 136 -3.16 18.80 3.85
CA ILE A 136 -2.34 17.73 3.25
C ILE A 136 -2.67 16.41 3.97
N LEU A 137 -3.02 15.38 3.19
CA LEU A 137 -3.15 14.01 3.63
C LEU A 137 -2.07 13.18 2.94
N THR A 138 -1.07 12.69 3.69
CA THR A 138 -0.08 11.78 3.11
C THR A 138 -0.57 10.33 3.18
N CYS A 139 -0.14 9.50 2.24
CA CYS A 139 -0.34 8.07 2.30
C CYS A 139 0.87 7.32 1.77
N ASP A 140 1.26 6.26 2.49
CA ASP A 140 2.46 5.47 2.23
C ASP A 140 3.76 6.28 2.30
N ASN A 141 3.70 7.41 2.96
CA ASN A 141 4.83 8.29 3.28
C ASN A 141 4.46 9.28 4.37
N GLY A 142 5.41 10.06 4.83
CA GLY A 142 5.18 11.20 5.73
C GLY A 142 5.74 11.00 7.13
N ILE A 143 5.85 9.76 7.66
CA ILE A 143 6.33 9.53 9.03
C ILE A 143 7.75 10.09 9.26
N SER A 144 8.59 10.11 8.24
CA SER A 144 9.95 10.65 8.27
C SER A 144 10.09 12.07 7.71
N ALA A 145 9.01 12.67 7.19
CA ALA A 145 9.02 14.00 6.58
C ALA A 145 8.89 15.13 7.62
N ILE A 146 9.75 15.11 8.66
CA ILE A 146 9.63 15.98 9.83
C ILE A 146 9.73 17.45 9.44
N ASP A 147 10.76 17.82 8.68
CA ASP A 147 11.02 19.22 8.28
C ASP A 147 9.95 19.73 7.31
N GLN A 148 9.47 18.87 6.40
CA GLN A 148 8.43 19.20 5.41
C GLN A 148 7.08 19.43 6.09
N ILE A 149 6.75 18.61 7.08
CA ILE A 149 5.54 18.79 7.87
C ILE A 149 5.61 20.06 8.72
N HIS A 150 6.77 20.33 9.33
CA HIS A 150 7.00 21.59 10.03
C HIS A 150 6.81 22.79 9.10
N LEU A 151 7.34 22.76 7.88
CA LEU A 151 7.14 23.77 6.86
C LEU A 151 5.65 23.96 6.53
N ALA A 152 4.93 22.87 6.25
CA ALA A 152 3.50 22.94 5.95
C ALA A 152 2.70 23.57 7.10
N LYS A 153 3.00 23.18 8.34
CA LYS A 153 2.40 23.75 9.54
C LYS A 153 2.73 25.25 9.70
N SER A 154 3.96 25.69 9.41
CA SER A 154 4.35 27.10 9.45
C SER A 154 3.62 27.95 8.42
N MET A 155 3.18 27.34 7.30
CA MET A 155 2.35 27.97 6.28
C MET A 155 0.84 27.94 6.62
N GLY A 156 0.45 27.45 7.80
CA GLY A 156 -0.92 27.40 8.27
C GLY A 156 -1.76 26.25 7.74
N MET A 157 -1.17 25.26 7.08
CA MET A 157 -1.87 24.08 6.60
C MET A 157 -2.10 23.06 7.71
N THR A 158 -3.19 22.32 7.61
CA THR A 158 -3.43 21.10 8.37
C THR A 158 -2.70 19.94 7.70
N VAL A 159 -2.00 19.10 8.48
CA VAL A 159 -1.30 17.93 7.95
C VAL A 159 -1.72 16.69 8.71
N VAL A 160 -2.19 15.68 8.00
CA VAL A 160 -2.51 14.36 8.55
C VAL A 160 -1.75 13.28 7.79
N VAL A 161 -1.18 12.33 8.52
CA VAL A 161 -0.26 11.31 7.98
C VAL A 161 -0.86 9.93 8.12
N THR A 162 -0.92 9.18 7.00
CA THR A 162 -1.13 7.72 7.02
C THR A 162 0.09 7.05 6.43
N ASP A 163 0.74 6.19 7.20
CA ASP A 163 1.99 5.57 6.80
C ASP A 163 2.17 4.20 7.46
N HIS A 164 3.09 3.41 6.96
CA HIS A 164 3.44 2.10 7.50
C HIS A 164 4.96 1.89 7.65
N HIS A 165 5.74 2.88 7.24
CA HIS A 165 7.21 2.83 7.34
C HIS A 165 7.70 2.90 8.78
N GLU A 166 8.97 2.54 8.99
CA GLU A 166 9.60 2.59 10.31
C GLU A 166 9.63 4.03 10.84
N VAL A 167 9.22 4.19 12.10
CA VAL A 167 9.25 5.50 12.75
C VAL A 167 10.70 5.89 13.00
N PRO A 168 11.16 7.08 12.56
CA PRO A 168 12.49 7.58 12.86
C PRO A 168 12.72 7.63 14.38
N PHE A 169 13.95 7.40 14.82
CA PHE A 169 14.28 7.43 16.23
C PHE A 169 15.69 8.01 16.49
N THR A 170 15.90 8.45 17.72
CA THR A 170 17.23 8.73 18.28
C THR A 170 17.50 7.77 19.41
N GLU A 171 18.77 7.43 19.58
CA GLU A 171 19.22 6.68 20.74
C GLU A 171 19.89 7.63 21.72
N VAL A 172 19.34 7.71 22.94
CA VAL A 172 19.88 8.56 24.02
C VAL A 172 20.05 7.64 25.25
N ASP A 173 21.27 7.52 25.73
CA ASP A 173 21.63 6.65 26.89
C ASP A 173 21.19 5.17 26.69
N GLY A 174 21.28 4.64 25.44
CA GLY A 174 20.87 3.28 25.12
C GLY A 174 19.34 3.10 25.05
N VAL A 175 18.56 4.18 25.13
CA VAL A 175 17.11 4.16 25.03
C VAL A 175 16.69 4.72 23.67
N ARG A 176 15.94 3.93 22.89
CA ARG A 176 15.31 4.35 21.64
C ARG A 176 14.17 5.31 21.95
N ARG A 177 14.22 6.52 21.37
CA ARG A 177 13.14 7.52 21.41
C ARG A 177 12.68 7.81 20.01
N GLU A 178 11.41 7.56 19.72
CA GLU A 178 10.80 7.87 18.43
C GLU A 178 10.79 9.38 18.18
N LYS A 179 11.02 9.75 16.93
CA LYS A 179 10.83 11.09 16.38
C LYS A 179 9.60 11.08 15.49
N VAL A 180 8.45 11.26 16.10
CA VAL A 180 7.21 11.43 15.33
C VAL A 180 7.12 12.87 14.85
N CYS A 181 6.69 13.07 13.58
CA CYS A 181 6.50 14.40 13.02
C CYS A 181 5.37 15.18 13.72
N GLU A 182 5.40 16.52 13.65
CA GLU A 182 4.41 17.42 14.29
C GLU A 182 3.12 17.55 13.45
N ALA A 183 2.68 16.49 12.77
CA ALA A 183 1.40 16.48 12.07
C ALA A 183 0.22 16.58 13.05
N ASP A 184 -0.93 17.03 12.55
CA ASP A 184 -2.15 17.15 13.37
C ASP A 184 -2.66 15.77 13.84
N ALA A 185 -2.45 14.73 13.04
CA ALA A 185 -2.63 13.34 13.42
C ALA A 185 -1.74 12.42 12.58
N VAL A 186 -1.31 11.28 13.17
CA VAL A 186 -0.45 10.30 12.52
C VAL A 186 -0.98 8.89 12.75
N ALA A 187 -1.50 8.26 11.70
CA ALA A 187 -1.92 6.87 11.71
C ALA A 187 -0.81 5.99 11.09
N ASN A 188 0.00 5.37 11.96
CA ASN A 188 1.02 4.40 11.56
C ASN A 188 1.05 3.25 12.57
N PRO A 189 0.84 1.99 12.15
CA PRO A 189 0.79 0.86 13.08
C PRO A 189 2.11 0.61 13.82
N LYS A 190 3.24 1.08 13.30
CA LYS A 190 4.57 0.85 13.89
C LYS A 190 4.95 1.83 15.00
N GLN A 191 4.18 2.89 15.22
CA GLN A 191 4.41 3.79 16.37
C GLN A 191 4.39 3.01 17.68
N GLN A 192 5.26 3.36 18.60
CA GLN A 192 5.33 2.73 19.95
C GLN A 192 4.01 2.89 20.71
N ALA A 193 3.34 4.02 20.57
CA ALA A 193 2.05 4.29 21.18
C ALA A 193 0.88 3.52 20.54
N CYS A 194 1.06 2.95 19.36
CA CYS A 194 0.01 2.22 18.65
C CYS A 194 -0.16 0.82 19.21
N HIS A 195 -1.36 0.47 19.65
CA HIS A 195 -1.71 -0.86 20.17
C HIS A 195 -2.41 -1.74 19.12
N TYR A 196 -2.42 -1.35 17.85
CA TYR A 196 -2.95 -2.17 16.78
C TYR A 196 -2.25 -3.53 16.75
N PRO A 197 -2.98 -4.66 16.75
CA PRO A 197 -2.39 -5.98 16.98
C PRO A 197 -1.44 -6.46 15.89
N PHE A 198 -1.57 -5.90 14.67
CA PHE A 198 -0.79 -6.31 13.50
C PHE A 198 0.01 -5.13 12.91
N LYS A 199 1.33 -5.16 13.08
CA LYS A 199 2.23 -4.05 12.71
C LYS A 199 2.70 -4.03 11.26
N LYS A 200 2.36 -5.07 10.47
CA LYS A 200 2.90 -5.31 9.13
C LYS A 200 1.91 -5.00 8.00
N LEU A 201 1.01 -4.04 8.22
CA LEU A 201 0.17 -3.53 7.15
C LEU A 201 1.02 -2.74 6.15
N CYS A 202 0.67 -2.77 4.86
CA CYS A 202 1.16 -1.83 3.86
C CYS A 202 0.37 -0.52 3.90
N GLY A 203 0.82 0.53 3.21
CA GLY A 203 0.17 1.84 3.19
C GLY A 203 -1.28 1.78 2.70
N ALA A 204 -1.55 1.01 1.65
CA ALA A 204 -2.92 0.81 1.14
C ALA A 204 -3.84 0.10 2.15
N ALA A 205 -3.30 -0.82 2.95
CA ALA A 205 -4.08 -1.45 4.01
C ALA A 205 -4.36 -0.47 5.16
N VAL A 206 -3.43 0.44 5.49
CA VAL A 206 -3.66 1.52 6.46
C VAL A 206 -4.73 2.48 5.92
N ALA A 207 -4.65 2.88 4.65
CA ALA A 207 -5.65 3.70 3.98
C ALA A 207 -7.05 3.05 4.01
N PHE A 208 -7.14 1.75 3.71
CA PHE A 208 -8.39 0.98 3.79
C PHE A 208 -8.98 1.02 5.20
N LYS A 209 -8.17 0.81 6.25
CA LYS A 209 -8.63 0.91 7.65
C LYS A 209 -9.15 2.30 8.00
N LEU A 210 -8.48 3.34 7.53
CA LEU A 210 -8.93 4.71 7.74
C LEU A 210 -10.28 4.97 7.06
N VAL A 211 -10.48 4.47 5.83
CA VAL A 211 -11.74 4.62 5.10
C VAL A 211 -12.88 3.93 5.82
N GLN A 212 -12.68 2.78 6.47
CA GLN A 212 -13.70 2.13 7.28
C GLN A 212 -14.22 3.04 8.39
N VAL A 213 -13.30 3.68 9.17
CA VAL A 213 -13.67 4.63 10.22
C VAL A 213 -14.34 5.88 9.65
N LEU A 214 -13.83 6.37 8.51
CA LEU A 214 -14.35 7.56 7.86
C LEU A 214 -15.81 7.35 7.36
N TYR A 215 -16.10 6.19 6.77
CA TYR A 215 -17.43 5.84 6.30
C TYR A 215 -18.41 5.72 7.47
N GLU A 216 -18.01 5.12 8.58
CA GLU A 216 -18.82 5.04 9.79
C GLU A 216 -19.21 6.43 10.31
N VAL A 217 -18.25 7.38 10.40
CA VAL A 217 -18.49 8.75 10.86
C VAL A 217 -19.44 9.53 9.93
N PHE A 218 -19.49 9.17 8.66
CA PHE A 218 -20.43 9.74 7.68
C PHE A 218 -21.76 8.96 7.60
N GLY A 219 -21.94 7.93 8.42
CA GLY A 219 -23.16 7.14 8.47
C GLY A 219 -23.37 6.21 7.27
N LEU A 220 -22.28 5.86 6.57
CA LEU A 220 -22.30 4.84 5.54
C LEU A 220 -22.10 3.45 6.17
N GLU A 221 -22.53 2.42 5.48
CA GLU A 221 -22.22 1.05 5.89
C GLU A 221 -20.71 0.81 5.76
N VAL A 222 -20.06 0.34 6.82
CA VAL A 222 -18.60 0.07 6.84
C VAL A 222 -18.20 -0.89 5.72
N SER A 223 -19.09 -1.83 5.36
CA SER A 223 -18.90 -2.77 4.26
C SER A 223 -18.81 -2.12 2.87
N GLU A 224 -19.22 -0.86 2.70
CA GLU A 224 -18.97 -0.13 1.45
C GLU A 224 -17.45 0.04 1.20
N ALA A 225 -16.64 0.09 2.26
CA ALA A 225 -15.19 0.14 2.13
C ALA A 225 -14.57 -1.17 1.63
N ASP A 226 -15.29 -2.30 1.71
CA ASP A 226 -14.76 -3.61 1.33
C ASP A 226 -14.39 -3.69 -0.16
N CYS A 227 -14.94 -2.80 -1.00
CA CYS A 227 -14.51 -2.68 -2.40
C CYS A 227 -13.00 -2.39 -2.54
N PHE A 228 -12.37 -1.77 -1.55
CA PHE A 228 -10.94 -1.47 -1.53
C PHE A 228 -10.05 -2.62 -1.05
N ILE A 229 -10.62 -3.75 -0.63
CA ILE A 229 -9.84 -4.96 -0.29
C ILE A 229 -9.05 -5.46 -1.50
N GLU A 230 -9.58 -5.29 -2.72
CA GLU A 230 -8.85 -5.56 -3.96
C GLU A 230 -7.53 -4.79 -4.00
N ASN A 231 -7.59 -3.49 -3.78
CA ASN A 231 -6.44 -2.59 -3.81
C ASN A 231 -5.45 -2.86 -2.66
N ALA A 232 -5.95 -3.03 -1.43
CA ALA A 232 -5.13 -3.34 -0.27
C ALA A 232 -4.44 -4.71 -0.40
N GLY A 233 -5.13 -5.72 -0.91
CA GLY A 233 -4.56 -7.04 -1.18
C GLY A 233 -3.54 -7.02 -2.31
N PHE A 234 -3.80 -6.25 -3.37
CA PHE A 234 -2.89 -6.05 -4.49
C PHE A 234 -1.59 -5.36 -4.03
N ALA A 235 -1.71 -4.26 -3.30
CA ALA A 235 -0.58 -3.53 -2.74
C ALA A 235 0.24 -4.37 -1.76
N THR A 236 -0.41 -5.14 -0.87
CA THR A 236 0.26 -6.04 0.08
C THR A 236 1.20 -7.04 -0.63
N VAL A 237 0.81 -7.54 -1.82
CA VAL A 237 1.68 -8.41 -2.63
C VAL A 237 2.77 -7.58 -3.32
N GLY A 238 2.42 -6.41 -3.84
CA GLY A 238 3.33 -5.54 -4.59
C GLY A 238 4.47 -4.97 -3.76
N ASP A 239 4.18 -4.60 -2.50
CA ASP A 239 5.14 -4.11 -1.50
C ASP A 239 5.86 -5.25 -0.75
N VAL A 240 5.68 -6.49 -1.20
CA VAL A 240 6.37 -7.69 -0.67
C VAL A 240 6.16 -7.90 0.84
N MET A 241 4.99 -7.52 1.35
CA MET A 241 4.68 -7.66 2.77
C MET A 241 4.51 -9.13 3.17
N ASP A 242 4.80 -9.44 4.44
CA ASP A 242 4.60 -10.78 5.00
C ASP A 242 3.13 -11.21 4.90
N LEU A 243 2.85 -12.33 4.21
CA LEU A 243 1.50 -12.89 4.04
C LEU A 243 1.06 -13.70 5.28
N GLN A 244 0.98 -13.02 6.41
CA GLN A 244 0.53 -13.54 7.70
C GLN A 244 -0.57 -12.64 8.26
N GLY A 245 -1.28 -13.09 9.31
CA GLY A 245 -2.31 -12.28 9.98
C GLY A 245 -3.31 -11.68 8.99
N GLU A 246 -3.58 -10.38 9.11
CA GLU A 246 -4.51 -9.67 8.22
C GLU A 246 -4.04 -9.62 6.77
N ASN A 247 -2.74 -9.51 6.50
CA ASN A 247 -2.22 -9.49 5.14
C ASN A 247 -2.58 -10.74 4.36
N ARG A 248 -2.57 -11.91 5.03
CA ARG A 248 -3.02 -13.16 4.40
C ARG A 248 -4.48 -13.10 4.00
N ILE A 249 -5.33 -12.52 4.84
CA ILE A 249 -6.78 -12.38 4.59
C ILE A 249 -7.00 -11.37 3.45
N LEU A 250 -6.39 -10.19 3.53
CA LEU A 250 -6.49 -9.14 2.52
C LEU A 250 -6.05 -9.64 1.14
N VAL A 251 -4.92 -10.35 1.06
CA VAL A 251 -4.43 -10.89 -0.21
C VAL A 251 -5.34 -11.99 -0.76
N LYS A 252 -5.87 -12.89 0.10
CA LYS A 252 -6.80 -13.93 -0.35
C LYS A 252 -8.08 -13.33 -0.94
N LEU A 253 -8.72 -12.44 -0.20
CA LEU A 253 -9.94 -11.75 -0.62
C LEU A 253 -9.70 -10.82 -1.80
N GLY A 254 -8.61 -10.05 -1.75
CA GLY A 254 -8.21 -9.15 -2.83
C GLY A 254 -7.95 -9.88 -4.15
N LEU A 255 -7.31 -11.07 -4.12
CA LEU A 255 -7.15 -11.92 -5.31
C LEU A 255 -8.49 -12.44 -5.84
N GLU A 256 -9.42 -12.82 -4.97
CA GLU A 256 -10.77 -13.25 -5.38
C GLU A 256 -11.50 -12.08 -6.06
N MET A 257 -11.37 -10.86 -5.55
CA MET A 257 -11.96 -9.65 -6.14
C MET A 257 -11.28 -9.28 -7.45
N LEU A 258 -9.94 -9.27 -7.49
CA LEU A 258 -9.15 -8.96 -8.69
C LEU A 258 -9.51 -9.88 -9.86
N ASN A 259 -9.77 -11.15 -9.59
CA ASN A 259 -10.19 -12.13 -10.61
C ASN A 259 -11.58 -11.85 -11.21
N ARG A 260 -12.36 -10.99 -10.59
CA ARG A 260 -13.68 -10.50 -11.05
C ARG A 260 -13.78 -8.97 -10.99
N THR A 261 -12.64 -8.29 -11.04
CA THR A 261 -12.59 -6.84 -10.89
C THR A 261 -13.53 -6.13 -11.87
N THR A 262 -14.15 -5.07 -11.40
CA THR A 262 -14.95 -4.16 -12.23
C THR A 262 -14.15 -2.93 -12.66
N ASN A 263 -12.96 -2.72 -12.10
CA ASN A 263 -12.09 -1.60 -12.46
C ASN A 263 -11.63 -1.75 -13.92
N ILE A 264 -12.00 -0.80 -14.76
CA ILE A 264 -11.75 -0.81 -16.20
C ILE A 264 -10.24 -0.78 -16.49
N GLY A 265 -9.50 0.07 -15.78
CA GLY A 265 -8.05 0.19 -15.94
C GLY A 265 -7.30 -1.08 -15.52
N MET A 266 -7.69 -1.69 -14.41
CA MET A 266 -7.10 -2.95 -13.97
C MET A 266 -7.39 -4.09 -14.95
N LYS A 267 -8.61 -4.18 -15.49
CA LYS A 267 -8.94 -5.15 -16.56
C LYS A 267 -8.05 -4.95 -17.78
N ALA A 268 -7.91 -3.71 -18.25
CA ALA A 268 -7.08 -3.39 -19.41
C ALA A 268 -5.62 -3.81 -19.17
N LEU A 269 -5.07 -3.52 -17.98
CA LEU A 269 -3.70 -3.90 -17.64
C LEU A 269 -3.49 -5.41 -17.55
N ILE A 270 -4.46 -6.16 -17.01
CA ILE A 270 -4.44 -7.63 -16.96
C ILE A 270 -4.42 -8.20 -18.38
N LEU A 271 -5.29 -7.73 -19.26
CA LEU A 271 -5.39 -8.19 -20.65
C LEU A 271 -4.14 -7.85 -21.46
N GLN A 272 -3.60 -6.63 -21.31
CA GLN A 272 -2.37 -6.20 -21.98
C GLN A 272 -1.15 -7.03 -21.56
N ASN A 273 -1.12 -7.50 -20.31
CA ASN A 273 -0.13 -8.47 -19.84
C ASN A 273 -0.40 -9.90 -20.32
N LYS A 274 -1.38 -10.14 -21.20
CA LYS A 274 -1.76 -11.46 -21.74
C LYS A 274 -2.10 -12.45 -20.62
N LEU A 275 -2.77 -11.96 -19.59
CA LEU A 275 -3.28 -12.76 -18.47
C LEU A 275 -4.76 -13.08 -18.69
N THR A 276 -5.20 -14.21 -18.12
CA THR A 276 -6.59 -14.66 -18.21
C THR A 276 -7.36 -14.19 -16.99
N MET A 277 -8.43 -13.41 -17.19
CA MET A 277 -9.36 -13.05 -16.12
C MET A 277 -9.92 -14.31 -15.45
N GLY A 278 -10.02 -14.28 -14.13
CA GLY A 278 -10.46 -15.44 -13.34
C GLY A 278 -9.34 -16.42 -12.97
N ALA A 279 -8.11 -16.24 -13.47
CA ALA A 279 -6.96 -17.12 -13.21
C ALA A 279 -5.73 -16.41 -12.61
N ILE A 280 -5.87 -15.15 -12.20
CA ILE A 280 -4.80 -14.33 -11.64
C ILE A 280 -4.35 -14.89 -10.28
N LYS A 281 -3.04 -14.97 -10.08
CA LYS A 281 -2.39 -15.43 -8.85
C LYS A 281 -1.50 -14.33 -8.25
N SER A 282 -1.10 -14.48 -7.01
CA SER A 282 -0.16 -13.55 -6.36
C SER A 282 1.15 -13.39 -7.14
N HIS A 283 1.63 -14.46 -7.80
CA HIS A 283 2.78 -14.38 -8.68
C HIS A 283 2.57 -13.40 -9.84
N ASP A 284 1.38 -13.35 -10.44
CA ASP A 284 1.09 -12.43 -11.53
C ASP A 284 1.09 -10.97 -11.05
N ILE A 285 0.62 -10.73 -9.82
CA ILE A 285 0.74 -9.41 -9.18
C ILE A 285 2.22 -9.04 -9.01
N GLY A 286 3.01 -9.87 -8.35
CA GLY A 286 4.39 -9.54 -8.00
C GLY A 286 5.35 -9.45 -9.18
N PHE A 287 5.12 -10.22 -10.27
CA PHE A 287 6.09 -10.35 -11.36
C PHE A 287 5.62 -9.88 -12.73
N ARG A 288 4.34 -9.56 -12.91
CA ARG A 288 3.77 -9.14 -14.19
C ARG A 288 3.03 -7.82 -14.11
N ILE A 289 1.94 -7.72 -13.34
CA ILE A 289 1.09 -6.54 -13.24
C ILE A 289 1.75 -5.44 -12.40
N GLY A 290 2.21 -5.79 -11.19
CA GLY A 290 2.82 -4.84 -10.27
C GLY A 290 4.07 -4.14 -10.84
N PRO A 291 5.02 -4.86 -11.45
CA PRO A 291 6.15 -4.23 -12.14
C PRO A 291 5.77 -3.23 -13.24
N CYS A 292 4.61 -3.38 -13.88
CA CYS A 292 4.10 -2.40 -14.84
C CYS A 292 3.72 -1.10 -14.16
N LEU A 293 2.93 -1.16 -13.07
CA LEU A 293 2.57 0.03 -12.29
C LEU A 293 3.81 0.73 -11.72
N ASN A 294 4.77 -0.02 -11.18
CA ASN A 294 6.03 0.53 -10.69
C ASN A 294 6.93 1.14 -11.78
N ALA A 295 6.80 0.69 -13.03
CA ALA A 295 7.63 1.18 -14.12
C ALA A 295 7.29 2.62 -14.50
N SER A 296 6.04 3.02 -14.43
CA SER A 296 5.62 4.41 -14.66
C SER A 296 6.33 5.36 -13.68
N GLY A 297 6.37 5.04 -12.39
CA GLY A 297 7.09 5.82 -11.37
C GLY A 297 8.62 5.81 -11.49
N ARG A 298 9.21 4.99 -12.38
CA ARG A 298 10.66 4.91 -12.60
C ARG A 298 11.14 5.60 -13.86
N LEU A 299 10.34 5.59 -14.93
CA LEU A 299 10.74 6.04 -16.26
C LEU A 299 9.90 7.24 -16.77
N ASP A 300 8.73 7.47 -16.16
CA ASP A 300 7.83 8.57 -16.47
C ASP A 300 7.21 9.09 -15.17
N THR A 301 5.91 9.29 -15.09
CA THR A 301 5.24 9.71 -13.86
C THR A 301 4.30 8.62 -13.34
N ALA A 302 4.34 8.33 -12.05
CA ALA A 302 3.39 7.41 -11.40
C ALA A 302 1.92 7.87 -11.54
N ARG A 303 1.69 9.12 -11.97
CA ARG A 303 0.38 9.66 -12.34
C ARG A 303 -0.31 8.83 -13.43
N LEU A 304 0.47 8.24 -14.36
CA LEU A 304 -0.07 7.40 -15.44
C LEU A 304 -0.77 6.16 -14.88
N SER A 305 -0.16 5.49 -13.90
CA SER A 305 -0.76 4.32 -13.24
C SER A 305 -2.03 4.69 -12.47
N LEU A 306 -2.04 5.81 -11.76
CA LEU A 306 -3.23 6.27 -11.06
C LEU A 306 -4.33 6.71 -12.05
N LYS A 307 -3.96 7.37 -13.15
CA LYS A 307 -4.88 7.72 -14.23
C LYS A 307 -5.54 6.49 -14.82
N LEU A 308 -4.78 5.40 -15.04
CA LEU A 308 -5.32 4.13 -15.49
C LEU A 308 -6.36 3.56 -14.52
N LEU A 309 -6.07 3.55 -13.22
CA LEU A 309 -6.99 3.03 -12.21
C LEU A 309 -8.28 3.86 -12.08
N LEU A 310 -8.19 5.17 -12.32
CA LEU A 310 -9.33 6.11 -12.26
C LEU A 310 -10.08 6.22 -13.61
N CYS A 311 -9.62 5.53 -14.66
CA CYS A 311 -10.20 5.64 -16.00
C CYS A 311 -11.59 4.99 -16.05
N GLU A 312 -12.56 5.70 -16.65
CA GLU A 312 -13.93 5.25 -16.85
C GLU A 312 -14.20 4.80 -18.30
N SER A 313 -13.23 4.98 -19.22
CA SER A 313 -13.33 4.64 -20.62
C SER A 313 -12.49 3.41 -20.96
N GLU A 314 -13.10 2.36 -21.51
CA GLU A 314 -12.39 1.15 -21.96
C GLU A 314 -11.34 1.46 -23.04
N THR A 315 -11.65 2.38 -23.95
CA THR A 315 -10.74 2.78 -25.02
C THR A 315 -9.51 3.52 -24.47
N GLU A 316 -9.73 4.47 -23.54
CA GLU A 316 -8.63 5.20 -22.91
C GLU A 316 -7.81 4.26 -22.02
N ALA A 317 -8.45 3.39 -21.26
CA ALA A 317 -7.77 2.40 -20.42
C ALA A 317 -6.89 1.45 -21.24
N ALA A 318 -7.30 1.03 -22.42
CA ALA A 318 -6.49 0.19 -23.29
C ALA A 318 -5.19 0.90 -23.72
N VAL A 319 -5.28 2.18 -24.11
CA VAL A 319 -4.11 3.00 -24.48
C VAL A 319 -3.16 3.20 -23.30
N LEU A 320 -3.69 3.57 -22.14
CA LEU A 320 -2.88 3.75 -20.92
C LEU A 320 -2.21 2.44 -20.46
N ALA A 321 -2.90 1.32 -20.57
CA ALA A 321 -2.35 0.02 -20.22
C ALA A 321 -1.22 -0.41 -21.16
N GLU A 322 -1.35 -0.14 -22.48
CA GLU A 322 -0.30 -0.38 -23.45
C GLU A 322 0.96 0.43 -23.13
N GLU A 323 0.81 1.73 -22.91
CA GLU A 323 1.90 2.64 -22.53
C GLU A 323 2.64 2.17 -21.26
N ILE A 324 1.91 1.78 -20.23
CA ILE A 324 2.48 1.27 -18.97
C ILE A 324 3.26 -0.04 -19.19
N VAL A 325 2.76 -0.95 -20.03
CA VAL A 325 3.46 -2.19 -20.37
C VAL A 325 4.73 -1.91 -21.17
N GLU A 326 4.71 -0.99 -22.11
CA GLU A 326 5.88 -0.57 -22.88
C GLU A 326 6.96 0.06 -22.00
N LEU A 327 6.58 0.91 -21.03
CA LEU A 327 7.49 1.45 -20.03
C LEU A 327 8.17 0.33 -19.21
N ASN A 328 7.42 -0.70 -18.83
CA ASN A 328 8.01 -1.83 -18.10
C ASN A 328 8.98 -2.65 -18.96
N GLU A 329 8.69 -2.86 -20.25
CA GLU A 329 9.62 -3.53 -21.16
C GLU A 329 10.89 -2.69 -21.35
N SER A 330 10.77 -1.38 -21.52
CA SER A 330 11.90 -0.45 -21.60
C SER A 330 12.78 -0.51 -20.36
N ARG A 331 12.16 -0.54 -19.15
CA ARG A 331 12.87 -0.72 -17.89
C ARG A 331 13.65 -2.04 -17.84
N LYS A 332 13.05 -3.15 -18.30
CA LYS A 332 13.72 -4.45 -18.35
C LYS A 332 14.95 -4.41 -19.25
N LEU A 333 14.84 -3.82 -20.43
CA LEU A 333 15.96 -3.68 -21.38
C LEU A 333 17.10 -2.86 -20.77
N LEU A 334 16.79 -1.71 -20.13
CA LEU A 334 17.80 -0.90 -19.45
C LEU A 334 18.53 -1.70 -18.34
N THR A 335 17.78 -2.50 -17.58
CA THR A 335 18.37 -3.35 -16.53
C THR A 335 19.30 -4.41 -17.13
N MET A 336 18.91 -5.05 -18.24
CA MET A 336 19.73 -6.04 -18.93
C MET A 336 21.05 -5.43 -19.43
N HIS A 337 20.97 -4.27 -20.11
CA HIS A 337 22.16 -3.56 -20.60
C HIS A 337 23.10 -3.16 -19.44
N ALA A 338 22.55 -2.63 -18.34
CA ALA A 338 23.38 -2.29 -17.17
C ALA A 338 24.08 -3.50 -16.56
N VAL A 339 23.41 -4.66 -16.51
CA VAL A 339 24.02 -5.92 -16.02
C VAL A 339 25.11 -6.41 -16.96
N GLU A 340 24.93 -6.31 -18.28
CA GLU A 340 25.95 -6.69 -19.28
C GLU A 340 27.19 -5.80 -19.14
N GLN A 341 27.01 -4.48 -19.09
CA GLN A 341 28.10 -3.53 -18.87
C GLN A 341 28.86 -3.79 -17.54
N ALA A 342 28.13 -4.05 -16.46
CA ALA A 342 28.76 -4.38 -15.18
C ALA A 342 29.59 -5.67 -15.24
N LYS A 343 29.12 -6.68 -15.98
CA LYS A 343 29.89 -7.93 -16.19
C LYS A 343 31.17 -7.70 -17.00
N GLU A 344 31.09 -6.88 -18.06
CA GLU A 344 32.26 -6.52 -18.88
C GLU A 344 33.32 -5.77 -18.05
N ILE A 345 32.89 -4.81 -17.20
CA ILE A 345 33.81 -4.08 -16.31
C ILE A 345 34.48 -5.07 -15.32
N ALA A 346 33.70 -5.94 -14.67
CA ALA A 346 34.23 -6.91 -13.73
C ALA A 346 35.25 -7.88 -14.35
N GLN A 347 35.06 -8.27 -15.64
CA GLN A 347 35.99 -9.12 -16.37
C GLN A 347 37.28 -8.40 -16.78
N GLN A 348 37.29 -7.07 -16.85
CA GLN A 348 38.49 -6.28 -17.18
C GLN A 348 39.33 -5.98 -15.93
N GLU A 349 38.79 -6.15 -14.74
CA GLU A 349 39.48 -5.92 -13.46
C GLU A 349 40.09 -7.23 -12.89
N GLU A 350 39.81 -8.42 -13.47
CA GLU A 350 40.49 -9.70 -13.19
C GLU A 350 41.73 -9.88 -14.07
#